data_93409d301ab1657dcbd9a3ee83c8afa0
#
_entry.id   93409d301ab1657dcbd9a3ee83c8afa0
#
_cell.length_a   1.000
_cell.length_b   1.000
_cell.length_c   1.000
_cell.angle_alpha   90.00
_cell.angle_beta   90.00
_cell.angle_gamma   90.00
#
_symmetry.space_group_name_H-M   'P 1'
#
loop_
_entity.id
_entity.type
_entity.pdbx_description
1 polymer ?
#
loop_
_entity_poly.entity_id
_entity_poly.type
_entity_poly.pdbx_seq_one_letter_code
_entity_poly.pdbx_strand_id
1 'polypeptide(L)'
;MRKIVLIFVTVVLPCLLCARNDDKSTDALLRQIDGIIKNRQTYGAEKEARIADLKKLLSEATSDEQRYGFCGRLFDEYRAYNLDSSYVYAQKKQNLASHMGKQDYLDDSAMNMAEVMGTTGMYKEALEQLGQIDKKTLPDYLYSYYYHLYRTIYGLMGDYAVTEKEKKAYYRMTDLYRDSLLQINASDSLGHVLVMADKCIVHAQYDEAIR
;
A
#
# COMPACT_ATOMS: atom_id res chain seq x y z
N MET A 1 -31.45 30.81 -40.47
CA MET A 1 -30.01 30.89 -40.10
C MET A 1 -29.75 31.48 -38.68
N ARG A 2 -30.40 32.59 -38.29
CA ARG A 2 -30.18 33.20 -36.94
C ARG A 2 -30.48 32.30 -35.76
N LYS A 3 -31.50 31.41 -35.81
CA LYS A 3 -31.87 30.51 -34.71
C LYS A 3 -30.91 29.34 -34.53
N ILE A 4 -30.27 28.84 -35.61
CA ILE A 4 -29.29 27.76 -35.57
C ILE A 4 -27.97 28.24 -34.96
N VAL A 5 -27.56 29.48 -35.26
CA VAL A 5 -26.35 30.09 -34.67
C VAL A 5 -26.53 30.33 -33.19
N LEU A 6 -27.75 30.70 -32.72
CA LEU A 6 -28.00 30.89 -31.28
C LEU A 6 -27.94 29.59 -30.48
N ILE A 7 -28.44 28.48 -31.05
CA ILE A 7 -28.37 27.16 -30.41
C ILE A 7 -26.91 26.65 -30.32
N PHE A 8 -26.10 26.92 -31.36
CA PHE A 8 -24.69 26.53 -31.36
C PHE A 8 -23.88 27.31 -30.30
N VAL A 9 -24.16 28.57 -30.09
CA VAL A 9 -23.51 29.41 -29.07
C VAL A 9 -23.92 28.99 -27.65
N THR A 10 -25.18 28.60 -27.43
CA THR A 10 -25.66 28.19 -26.07
C THR A 10 -25.23 26.79 -25.65
N VAL A 11 -24.91 25.88 -26.57
CA VAL A 11 -24.50 24.51 -26.28
C VAL A 11 -22.95 24.38 -26.23
N VAL A 12 -22.25 25.08 -27.12
CA VAL A 12 -20.77 24.98 -27.20
C VAL A 12 -20.07 25.83 -26.13
N LEU A 13 -20.65 26.96 -25.74
CA LEU A 13 -20.04 27.86 -24.73
C LEU A 13 -19.95 27.22 -23.33
N PRO A 14 -20.95 26.49 -22.79
CA PRO A 14 -20.83 25.78 -21.53
C PRO A 14 -19.79 24.67 -21.57
N CYS A 15 -19.68 23.92 -22.68
CA CYS A 15 -18.67 22.87 -22.84
C CYS A 15 -17.23 23.41 -22.81
N LEU A 16 -17.00 24.57 -23.42
CA LEU A 16 -15.69 25.26 -23.40
C LEU A 16 -15.35 25.81 -22.00
N LEU A 17 -16.34 26.21 -21.21
CA LEU A 17 -16.15 26.70 -19.83
C LEU A 17 -15.89 25.55 -18.84
N CYS A 18 -16.52 24.38 -19.02
CA CYS A 18 -16.22 23.19 -18.24
C CYS A 18 -14.79 22.66 -18.50
N ALA A 19 -14.38 22.55 -19.78
CA ALA A 19 -13.03 22.14 -20.16
C ALA A 19 -11.94 23.08 -19.57
N ARG A 20 -12.24 24.37 -19.47
CA ARG A 20 -11.30 25.38 -18.96
C ARG A 20 -11.14 25.41 -17.43
N ASN A 21 -12.10 24.86 -16.69
CA ASN A 21 -11.98 24.73 -15.23
C ASN A 21 -11.17 23.50 -14.83
N ASP A 22 -11.28 22.39 -15.56
CA ASP A 22 -10.47 21.19 -15.33
C ASP A 22 -8.98 21.45 -15.62
N ASP A 23 -8.66 22.20 -16.67
CA ASP A 23 -7.28 22.58 -17.03
C ASP A 23 -6.58 23.35 -15.90
N LYS A 24 -7.25 24.33 -15.28
CA LYS A 24 -6.66 25.11 -14.19
C LYS A 24 -6.40 24.30 -12.92
N SER A 25 -7.25 23.35 -12.62
CA SER A 25 -7.07 22.41 -11.49
C SER A 25 -5.90 21.48 -11.76
N THR A 26 -5.81 20.91 -12.95
CA THR A 26 -4.72 20.03 -13.39
C THR A 26 -3.37 20.76 -13.39
N ASP A 27 -3.32 21.99 -13.92
CA ASP A 27 -2.11 22.84 -13.91
C ASP A 27 -1.65 23.18 -12.49
N ALA A 28 -2.57 23.39 -11.56
CA ALA A 28 -2.24 23.64 -10.16
C ALA A 28 -1.63 22.39 -9.49
N LEU A 29 -2.20 21.20 -9.74
CA LEU A 29 -1.67 19.92 -9.26
C LEU A 29 -0.30 19.62 -9.85
N LEU A 30 -0.10 19.82 -11.15
CA LEU A 30 1.20 19.63 -11.80
C LEU A 30 2.27 20.55 -11.21
N ARG A 31 1.96 21.81 -10.90
CA ARG A 31 2.89 22.72 -10.23
C ARG A 31 3.25 22.27 -8.80
N GLN A 32 2.30 21.65 -8.08
CA GLN A 32 2.59 21.05 -6.77
C GLN A 32 3.55 19.86 -6.91
N ILE A 33 3.32 18.98 -7.90
CA ILE A 33 4.22 17.86 -8.20
C ILE A 33 5.63 18.37 -8.57
N ASP A 34 5.74 19.39 -9.41
CA ASP A 34 7.02 20.02 -9.76
C ASP A 34 7.73 20.58 -8.51
N GLY A 35 6.98 21.16 -7.57
CA GLY A 35 7.49 21.63 -6.30
C GLY A 35 8.06 20.49 -5.44
N ILE A 36 7.36 19.36 -5.38
CA ILE A 36 7.81 18.16 -4.66
C ILE A 36 9.08 17.59 -5.32
N ILE A 37 9.11 17.49 -6.65
CA ILE A 37 10.28 17.00 -7.41
C ILE A 37 11.51 17.89 -7.17
N LYS A 38 11.34 19.21 -7.17
CA LYS A 38 12.42 20.17 -6.86
C LYS A 38 13.00 20.00 -5.46
N ASN A 39 12.13 19.66 -4.50
CA ASN A 39 12.51 19.47 -3.09
C ASN A 39 12.91 18.03 -2.74
N ARG A 40 13.04 17.12 -3.72
CA ARG A 40 13.34 15.69 -3.50
C ARG A 40 14.59 15.45 -2.64
N GLN A 41 15.61 16.30 -2.77
CA GLN A 41 16.84 16.18 -1.96
C GLN A 41 16.59 16.49 -0.49
N THR A 42 15.75 17.47 -0.19
CA THR A 42 15.36 17.81 1.18
C THR A 42 14.59 16.65 1.81
N TYR A 43 13.59 16.11 1.12
CA TYR A 43 12.82 14.94 1.61
C TYR A 43 13.71 13.70 1.78
N GLY A 44 14.68 13.49 0.86
CA GLY A 44 15.67 12.42 0.99
C GLY A 44 16.54 12.60 2.23
N ALA A 45 17.06 13.82 2.47
CA ALA A 45 17.89 14.13 3.63
C ALA A 45 17.12 13.96 4.96
N GLU A 46 15.85 14.38 5.02
CA GLU A 46 14.98 14.18 6.17
C GLU A 46 14.73 12.69 6.44
N LYS A 47 14.53 11.89 5.39
CA LYS A 47 14.37 10.43 5.52
C LYS A 47 15.65 9.78 6.04
N GLU A 48 16.79 10.11 5.49
CA GLU A 48 18.08 9.57 5.95
C GLU A 48 18.38 9.97 7.40
N ALA A 49 18.03 11.20 7.82
CA ALA A 49 18.15 11.62 9.21
C ALA A 49 17.29 10.75 10.14
N ARG A 50 16.00 10.50 9.81
CA ARG A 50 15.14 9.60 10.60
C ARG A 50 15.70 8.18 10.68
N ILE A 51 16.24 7.66 9.58
CA ILE A 51 16.90 6.34 9.55
C ILE A 51 18.13 6.32 10.45
N ALA A 52 18.97 7.38 10.42
CA ALA A 52 20.14 7.49 11.26
C ALA A 52 19.77 7.51 12.76
N ASP A 53 18.75 8.28 13.13
CA ASP A 53 18.26 8.35 14.51
C ASP A 53 17.73 6.98 14.98
N LEU A 54 16.98 6.26 14.13
CA LEU A 54 16.49 4.93 14.44
C LEU A 54 17.61 3.90 14.62
N LYS A 55 18.66 3.97 13.79
CA LYS A 55 19.85 3.13 13.95
C LYS A 55 20.59 3.40 15.25
N LYS A 56 20.69 4.67 15.64
CA LYS A 56 21.27 5.05 16.94
C LYS A 56 20.44 4.47 18.08
N LEU A 57 19.11 4.65 18.08
CA LEU A 57 18.23 4.09 19.10
C LEU A 57 18.30 2.56 19.15
N LEU A 58 18.41 1.90 17.99
CA LEU A 58 18.61 0.45 17.94
C LEU A 58 19.94 0.02 18.59
N SER A 59 21.02 0.78 18.42
CA SER A 59 22.31 0.48 19.02
C SER A 59 22.33 0.70 20.54
N GLU A 60 21.48 1.59 21.06
CA GLU A 60 21.33 1.89 22.49
C GLU A 60 20.26 1.02 23.18
N ALA A 61 19.52 0.20 22.43
CA ALA A 61 18.43 -0.62 22.94
C ALA A 61 18.95 -1.69 23.93
N THR A 62 18.31 -1.78 25.10
CA THR A 62 18.70 -2.66 26.20
C THR A 62 17.90 -3.96 26.27
N SER A 63 16.72 -4.05 25.62
CA SER A 63 15.90 -5.25 25.57
C SER A 63 15.61 -5.72 24.14
N ASP A 64 15.22 -6.98 23.98
CA ASP A 64 14.86 -7.54 22.68
C ASP A 64 13.55 -6.95 22.15
N GLU A 65 12.60 -6.58 23.04
CA GLU A 65 11.37 -5.86 22.65
C GLU A 65 11.70 -4.48 22.05
N GLN A 66 12.63 -3.73 22.65
CA GLN A 66 13.06 -2.45 22.10
C GLN A 66 13.74 -2.64 20.74
N ARG A 67 14.65 -3.62 20.63
CA ARG A 67 15.30 -3.96 19.35
C ARG A 67 14.30 -4.36 18.28
N TYR A 68 13.31 -5.18 18.65
CA TYR A 68 12.22 -5.58 17.75
C TYR A 68 11.43 -4.37 17.23
N GLY A 69 11.04 -3.47 18.13
CA GLY A 69 10.32 -2.25 17.78
C GLY A 69 11.13 -1.34 16.85
N PHE A 70 12.43 -1.13 17.12
CA PHE A 70 13.28 -0.31 16.25
C PHE A 70 13.57 -0.99 14.91
N CYS A 71 13.71 -2.30 14.85
CA CYS A 71 13.81 -3.04 13.58
C CYS A 71 12.53 -2.90 12.76
N GLY A 72 11.35 -2.92 13.38
CA GLY A 72 10.07 -2.69 12.71
C GLY A 72 10.00 -1.28 12.09
N ARG A 73 10.35 -0.26 12.86
CA ARG A 73 10.38 1.13 12.34
C ARG A 73 11.41 1.32 11.22
N LEU A 74 12.57 0.68 11.29
CA LEU A 74 13.56 0.69 10.21
C LEU A 74 13.06 -0.06 8.98
N PHE A 75 12.36 -1.18 9.16
CA PHE A 75 11.66 -1.86 8.07
C PHE A 75 10.66 -0.93 7.37
N ASP A 76 9.82 -0.21 8.12
CA ASP A 76 8.84 0.74 7.57
C ASP A 76 9.50 1.89 6.78
N GLU A 77 10.63 2.42 7.27
CA GLU A 77 11.38 3.45 6.53
C GLU A 77 11.99 2.90 5.22
N TYR A 78 12.38 1.62 5.18
CA TYR A 78 13.08 1.04 4.04
C TYR A 78 12.18 0.36 3.02
N ARG A 79 11.00 -0.18 3.39
CA ARG A 79 10.18 -1.05 2.53
C ARG A 79 9.79 -0.46 1.17
N ALA A 80 9.65 0.88 1.08
CA ALA A 80 9.37 1.59 -0.17
C ALA A 80 10.59 2.40 -0.68
N TYR A 81 11.76 2.26 -0.05
CA TYR A 81 12.93 3.08 -0.33
C TYR A 81 14.16 2.26 -0.72
N ASN A 82 14.43 1.17 -0.01
CA ASN A 82 15.57 0.28 -0.27
C ASN A 82 15.22 -1.14 0.17
N LEU A 83 14.92 -2.00 -0.80
CA LEU A 83 14.46 -3.37 -0.54
C LEU A 83 15.51 -4.24 0.17
N ASP A 84 16.80 -4.10 -0.15
CA ASP A 84 17.86 -4.87 0.51
C ASP A 84 17.91 -4.56 2.01
N SER A 85 17.83 -3.26 2.35
CA SER A 85 17.77 -2.84 3.75
C SER A 85 16.47 -3.29 4.42
N SER A 86 15.33 -3.24 3.74
CA SER A 86 14.07 -3.73 4.31
C SER A 86 14.13 -5.22 4.63
N TYR A 87 14.70 -6.04 3.74
CA TYR A 87 14.95 -7.46 3.97
C TYR A 87 15.82 -7.69 5.22
N VAL A 88 16.93 -6.97 5.35
CA VAL A 88 17.83 -7.08 6.51
C VAL A 88 17.08 -6.81 7.82
N TYR A 89 16.23 -5.77 7.87
CA TYR A 89 15.50 -5.44 9.09
C TYR A 89 14.31 -6.38 9.34
N ALA A 90 13.63 -6.87 8.30
CA ALA A 90 12.63 -7.93 8.44
C ALA A 90 13.26 -9.21 9.03
N GLN A 91 14.44 -9.62 8.55
CA GLN A 91 15.16 -10.79 9.06
C GLN A 91 15.62 -10.60 10.51
N LYS A 92 16.18 -9.42 10.86
CA LYS A 92 16.53 -9.11 12.26
C LYS A 92 15.31 -9.19 13.18
N LYS A 93 14.18 -8.64 12.73
CA LYS A 93 12.91 -8.69 13.47
C LYS A 93 12.44 -10.12 13.68
N GLN A 94 12.51 -10.98 12.64
CA GLN A 94 12.16 -12.40 12.73
C GLN A 94 13.04 -13.18 13.69
N ASN A 95 14.35 -12.93 13.69
CA ASN A 95 15.29 -13.55 14.62
C ASN A 95 14.98 -13.15 16.08
N LEU A 96 14.68 -11.87 16.33
CA LEU A 96 14.28 -11.40 17.66
C LEU A 96 12.96 -12.00 18.11
N ALA A 97 11.95 -12.07 17.22
CA ALA A 97 10.67 -12.71 17.50
C ALA A 97 10.85 -14.20 17.90
N SER A 98 11.70 -14.92 17.15
CA SER A 98 12.03 -16.32 17.43
C SER A 98 12.72 -16.49 18.79
N HIS A 99 13.63 -15.58 19.14
CA HIS A 99 14.31 -15.62 20.44
C HIS A 99 13.35 -15.33 21.61
N MET A 100 12.41 -14.41 21.43
CA MET A 100 11.41 -14.07 22.45
C MET A 100 10.28 -15.12 22.57
N GLY A 101 10.03 -15.91 21.51
CA GLY A 101 9.00 -16.95 21.51
C GLY A 101 7.56 -16.44 21.63
N LYS A 102 7.30 -15.16 21.32
CA LYS A 102 5.98 -14.54 21.37
C LYS A 102 5.27 -14.70 20.03
N GLN A 103 4.10 -15.34 20.03
CA GLN A 103 3.39 -15.70 18.79
C GLN A 103 3.00 -14.47 17.95
N ASP A 104 2.51 -13.41 18.59
CA ASP A 104 2.16 -12.16 17.92
C ASP A 104 3.36 -11.50 17.20
N TYR A 105 4.55 -11.59 17.78
CA TYR A 105 5.79 -11.10 17.18
C TYR A 105 6.27 -12.02 16.04
N LEU A 106 6.08 -13.34 16.17
CA LEU A 106 6.39 -14.28 15.10
C LEU A 106 5.49 -14.01 13.87
N ASP A 107 4.20 -13.88 14.09
CA ASP A 107 3.22 -13.63 13.03
C ASP A 107 3.49 -12.28 12.32
N ASP A 108 3.70 -11.20 13.09
CA ASP A 108 4.00 -9.88 12.55
C ASP A 108 5.33 -9.86 11.76
N SER A 109 6.38 -10.52 12.27
CA SER A 109 7.65 -10.61 11.55
C SER A 109 7.57 -11.48 10.28
N ALA A 110 6.77 -12.56 10.31
CA ALA A 110 6.49 -13.38 9.13
C ALA A 110 5.75 -12.57 8.04
N MET A 111 4.81 -11.70 8.43
CA MET A 111 4.13 -10.78 7.52
C MET A 111 5.09 -9.78 6.89
N ASN A 112 6.02 -9.19 7.67
CA ASN A 112 7.04 -8.29 7.10
C ASN A 112 7.93 -9.01 6.08
N MET A 113 8.33 -10.25 6.36
CA MET A 113 9.09 -11.05 5.41
C MET A 113 8.29 -11.37 4.14
N ALA A 114 7.00 -11.72 4.29
CA ALA A 114 6.11 -11.96 3.16
C ALA A 114 5.90 -10.70 2.29
N GLU A 115 5.87 -9.49 2.90
CA GLU A 115 5.81 -8.22 2.14
C GLU A 115 7.04 -8.03 1.26
N VAL A 116 8.25 -8.25 1.80
CA VAL A 116 9.49 -8.15 1.02
C VAL A 116 9.52 -9.19 -0.10
N MET A 117 9.19 -10.44 0.19
CA MET A 117 9.13 -11.52 -0.80
C MET A 117 8.12 -11.19 -1.91
N GLY A 118 6.91 -10.72 -1.55
CA GLY A 118 5.90 -10.32 -2.51
C GLY A 118 6.35 -9.17 -3.40
N THR A 119 7.01 -8.16 -2.82
CA THR A 119 7.54 -7.00 -3.57
C THR A 119 8.67 -7.39 -4.52
N THR A 120 9.45 -8.41 -4.19
CA THR A 120 10.55 -8.91 -5.04
C THR A 120 10.13 -9.99 -6.04
N GLY A 121 8.83 -10.32 -6.12
CA GLY A 121 8.28 -11.29 -7.06
C GLY A 121 8.32 -12.74 -6.58
N MET A 122 8.75 -13.00 -5.35
CA MET A 122 8.76 -14.32 -4.71
C MET A 122 7.36 -14.63 -4.13
N TYR A 123 6.36 -14.64 -5.01
CA TYR A 123 4.94 -14.71 -4.59
C TYR A 123 4.59 -16.01 -3.88
N LYS A 124 5.16 -17.12 -4.33
CA LYS A 124 4.89 -18.44 -3.74
C LYS A 124 5.42 -18.51 -2.31
N GLU A 125 6.65 -18.10 -2.11
CA GLU A 125 7.31 -18.05 -0.82
C GLU A 125 6.59 -17.09 0.14
N ALA A 126 6.15 -15.94 -0.38
CA ALA A 126 5.36 -14.98 0.39
C ALA A 126 4.03 -15.58 0.87
N LEU A 127 3.31 -16.30 -0.01
CA LEU A 127 2.06 -16.97 0.36
C LEU A 127 2.30 -18.15 1.31
N GLU A 128 3.42 -18.87 1.18
CA GLU A 128 3.82 -19.94 2.11
C GLU A 128 4.10 -19.37 3.52
N GLN A 129 4.77 -18.22 3.62
CA GLN A 129 4.98 -17.52 4.91
C GLN A 129 3.64 -17.12 5.55
N LEU A 130 2.75 -16.49 4.79
CA LEU A 130 1.43 -16.09 5.30
C LEU A 130 0.55 -17.28 5.65
N GLY A 131 0.67 -18.40 4.93
CA GLY A 131 -0.09 -19.61 5.15
C GLY A 131 0.28 -20.36 6.46
N GLN A 132 1.42 -20.05 7.06
CA GLN A 132 1.84 -20.60 8.35
C GLN A 132 1.18 -19.90 9.55
N ILE A 133 0.61 -18.71 9.34
CA ILE A 133 -0.03 -17.93 10.39
C ILE A 133 -1.41 -18.54 10.70
N ASP A 134 -1.62 -18.95 11.94
CA ASP A 134 -2.96 -19.37 12.38
C ASP A 134 -3.86 -18.15 12.60
N LYS A 135 -4.73 -17.92 11.63
CA LYS A 135 -5.69 -16.81 11.66
C LYS A 135 -6.53 -16.77 12.95
N LYS A 136 -6.79 -17.90 13.60
CA LYS A 136 -7.62 -17.96 14.80
C LYS A 136 -6.96 -17.38 16.03
N THR A 137 -5.63 -17.37 16.06
CA THR A 137 -4.82 -16.83 17.16
C THR A 137 -4.23 -15.48 16.84
N LEU A 138 -4.42 -14.99 15.59
CA LEU A 138 -3.90 -13.71 15.15
C LEU A 138 -4.60 -12.56 15.93
N PRO A 139 -3.86 -11.63 16.54
CA PRO A 139 -4.42 -10.46 17.20
C PRO A 139 -5.21 -9.54 16.24
N ASP A 140 -6.29 -8.93 16.71
CA ASP A 140 -7.18 -8.11 15.90
C ASP A 140 -6.47 -6.99 15.13
N TYR A 141 -5.46 -6.36 15.75
CA TYR A 141 -4.70 -5.27 15.12
C TYR A 141 -3.85 -5.72 13.92
N LEU A 142 -3.59 -7.02 13.75
CA LEU A 142 -2.82 -7.58 12.63
C LEU A 142 -3.70 -8.03 11.44
N TYR A 143 -5.01 -8.19 11.61
CA TYR A 143 -5.88 -8.66 10.51
C TYR A 143 -5.84 -7.76 9.28
N SER A 144 -5.85 -6.44 9.47
CA SER A 144 -5.83 -5.51 8.35
C SER A 144 -4.54 -5.67 7.51
N TYR A 145 -3.39 -5.81 8.17
CA TYR A 145 -2.12 -6.03 7.49
C TYR A 145 -2.07 -7.41 6.82
N TYR A 146 -2.53 -8.45 7.48
CA TYR A 146 -2.61 -9.82 6.94
C TYR A 146 -3.43 -9.87 5.64
N TYR A 147 -4.64 -9.34 5.64
CA TYR A 147 -5.46 -9.31 4.44
C TYR A 147 -4.92 -8.39 3.35
N HIS A 148 -4.30 -7.28 3.74
CA HIS A 148 -3.65 -6.37 2.81
C HIS A 148 -2.53 -7.08 2.02
N LEU A 149 -1.70 -7.89 2.69
CA LEU A 149 -0.65 -8.65 2.04
C LEU A 149 -1.19 -9.67 1.04
N TYR A 150 -2.17 -10.48 1.43
CA TYR A 150 -2.82 -11.40 0.50
C TYR A 150 -3.41 -10.68 -0.72
N ARG A 151 -4.15 -9.60 -0.50
CA ARG A 151 -4.71 -8.78 -1.58
C ARG A 151 -3.61 -8.29 -2.53
N THR A 152 -2.52 -7.77 -1.98
CA THR A 152 -1.41 -7.21 -2.77
C THR A 152 -0.69 -8.30 -3.55
N ILE A 153 -0.33 -9.42 -2.91
CA ILE A 153 0.39 -10.52 -3.57
C ILE A 153 -0.46 -11.12 -4.69
N TYR A 154 -1.74 -11.43 -4.44
CA TYR A 154 -2.62 -11.94 -5.50
C TYR A 154 -2.88 -10.93 -6.61
N GLY A 155 -2.94 -9.62 -6.31
CA GLY A 155 -3.01 -8.57 -7.30
C GLY A 155 -1.79 -8.58 -8.24
N LEU A 156 -0.59 -8.59 -7.67
CA LEU A 156 0.66 -8.68 -8.43
C LEU A 156 0.74 -9.98 -9.26
N MET A 157 0.34 -11.12 -8.69
CA MET A 157 0.25 -12.38 -9.46
C MET A 157 -0.73 -12.26 -10.63
N GLY A 158 -1.84 -11.56 -10.47
CA GLY A 158 -2.79 -11.26 -11.54
C GLY A 158 -2.21 -10.37 -12.63
N ASP A 159 -1.47 -9.33 -12.24
CA ASP A 159 -0.83 -8.39 -13.17
C ASP A 159 0.23 -9.08 -14.05
N TYR A 160 0.97 -10.04 -13.48
CA TYR A 160 2.03 -10.79 -14.17
C TYR A 160 1.61 -12.18 -14.66
N ALA A 161 0.32 -12.55 -14.56
CA ALA A 161 -0.17 -13.85 -15.03
C ALA A 161 -0.02 -14.01 -16.55
N VAL A 162 0.46 -15.17 -16.97
CA VAL A 162 0.69 -15.47 -18.40
C VAL A 162 -0.63 -15.80 -19.11
N THR A 163 -1.57 -16.44 -18.42
CA THR A 163 -2.83 -16.88 -19.01
C THR A 163 -4.02 -16.11 -18.43
N GLU A 164 -5.03 -15.85 -19.27
CA GLU A 164 -6.29 -15.23 -18.84
C GLU A 164 -7.03 -16.05 -17.75
N LYS A 165 -6.84 -17.36 -17.73
CA LYS A 165 -7.41 -18.23 -16.70
C LYS A 165 -6.78 -17.97 -15.33
N GLU A 166 -5.46 -17.90 -15.27
CA GLU A 166 -4.71 -17.60 -14.05
C GLU A 166 -5.00 -16.17 -13.58
N LYS A 167 -4.95 -15.20 -14.50
CA LYS A 167 -5.28 -13.79 -14.22
C LYS A 167 -6.64 -13.65 -13.52
N LYS A 168 -7.68 -14.26 -14.09
CA LYS A 168 -9.02 -14.26 -13.50
C LYS A 168 -9.07 -14.98 -12.15
N ALA A 169 -8.28 -16.02 -11.95
CA ALA A 169 -8.23 -16.73 -10.67
C ALA A 169 -7.58 -15.86 -9.59
N TYR A 170 -6.46 -15.20 -9.89
CA TYR A 170 -5.76 -14.33 -8.94
C TYR A 170 -6.57 -13.07 -8.59
N TYR A 171 -7.20 -12.43 -9.56
CA TYR A 171 -8.05 -11.27 -9.27
C TYR A 171 -9.28 -11.62 -8.44
N ARG A 172 -9.86 -12.82 -8.59
CA ARG A 172 -10.89 -13.29 -7.66
C ARG A 172 -10.39 -13.40 -6.23
N MET A 173 -9.16 -13.88 -6.02
CA MET A 173 -8.56 -13.91 -4.69
C MET A 173 -8.29 -12.50 -4.16
N THR A 174 -7.82 -11.58 -5.02
CA THR A 174 -7.66 -10.16 -4.67
C THR A 174 -8.97 -9.55 -4.18
N ASP A 175 -10.08 -9.79 -4.88
CA ASP A 175 -11.40 -9.29 -4.48
C ASP A 175 -11.89 -9.91 -3.17
N LEU A 176 -11.67 -11.20 -2.96
CA LEU A 176 -11.99 -11.87 -1.69
C LEU A 176 -11.31 -11.18 -0.49
N TYR A 177 -10.03 -10.84 -0.62
CA TYR A 177 -9.28 -10.17 0.45
C TYR A 177 -9.61 -8.67 0.56
N ARG A 178 -10.01 -8.00 -0.54
CA ARG A 178 -10.63 -6.65 -0.46
C ARG A 178 -11.91 -6.68 0.36
N ASP A 179 -12.79 -7.63 0.10
CA ASP A 179 -14.03 -7.77 0.84
C ASP A 179 -13.77 -8.08 2.33
N SER A 180 -12.75 -8.89 2.63
CA SER A 180 -12.32 -9.13 4.02
C SER A 180 -11.84 -7.85 4.70
N LEU A 181 -11.08 -6.99 4.00
CA LEU A 181 -10.64 -5.69 4.52
C LEU A 181 -11.82 -4.74 4.77
N LEU A 182 -12.81 -4.72 3.86
CA LEU A 182 -14.02 -3.90 4.02
C LEU A 182 -14.88 -4.35 5.21
N GLN A 183 -14.87 -5.63 5.54
CA GLN A 183 -15.63 -6.17 6.70
C GLN A 183 -14.98 -5.81 8.04
N ILE A 184 -13.65 -5.74 8.13
CA ILE A 184 -12.95 -5.48 9.40
C ILE A 184 -12.67 -4.00 9.65
N ASN A 185 -12.60 -3.19 8.62
CA ASN A 185 -12.37 -1.74 8.75
C ASN A 185 -13.70 -1.02 8.97
N ALA A 186 -13.74 -0.13 9.95
CA ALA A 186 -14.90 0.73 10.16
C ALA A 186 -15.23 1.54 8.90
N SER A 187 -16.51 1.64 8.54
CA SER A 187 -16.96 2.24 7.28
C SER A 187 -16.58 3.71 7.09
N ASP A 188 -16.33 4.42 8.18
CA ASP A 188 -15.86 5.81 8.22
C ASP A 188 -14.33 5.94 8.30
N SER A 189 -13.59 4.82 8.36
CA SER A 189 -12.14 4.82 8.40
C SER A 189 -11.53 5.12 7.04
N LEU A 190 -10.39 5.82 7.03
CA LEU A 190 -9.61 6.05 5.80
C LEU A 190 -9.25 4.73 5.10
N GLY A 191 -8.94 3.69 5.88
CA GLY A 191 -8.62 2.36 5.33
C GLY A 191 -9.78 1.76 4.54
N HIS A 192 -11.01 1.86 5.04
CA HIS A 192 -12.21 1.40 4.34
C HIS A 192 -12.44 2.19 3.04
N VAL A 193 -12.37 3.53 3.12
CA VAL A 193 -12.56 4.41 1.95
C VAL A 193 -11.55 4.10 0.85
N LEU A 194 -10.26 3.94 1.20
CA LEU A 194 -9.20 3.62 0.23
C LEU A 194 -9.39 2.25 -0.43
N VAL A 195 -9.79 1.22 0.33
CA VAL A 195 -10.05 -0.13 -0.22
C VAL A 195 -11.29 -0.11 -1.11
N MET A 196 -12.33 0.66 -0.74
CA MET A 196 -13.54 0.80 -1.56
C MET A 196 -13.24 1.53 -2.87
N ALA A 197 -12.50 2.64 -2.83
CA ALA A 197 -12.07 3.36 -4.02
C ALA A 197 -11.23 2.46 -4.96
N ASP A 198 -10.26 1.71 -4.42
CA ASP A 198 -9.47 0.73 -5.16
C ASP A 198 -10.36 -0.34 -5.83
N LYS A 199 -11.35 -0.87 -5.11
CA LYS A 199 -12.33 -1.82 -5.66
C LYS A 199 -13.13 -1.21 -6.82
N CYS A 200 -13.64 0.00 -6.65
CA CYS A 200 -14.39 0.72 -7.69
C CYS A 200 -13.52 0.99 -8.94
N ILE A 201 -12.26 1.40 -8.77
CA ILE A 201 -11.32 1.65 -9.88
C ILE A 201 -11.10 0.36 -10.69
N VAL A 202 -10.83 -0.76 -10.03
CA VAL A 202 -10.57 -2.05 -10.71
C VAL A 202 -11.79 -2.55 -11.48
N HIS A 203 -13.01 -2.25 -10.99
CA HIS A 203 -14.27 -2.60 -11.66
C HIS A 203 -14.78 -1.49 -12.61
N ALA A 204 -13.96 -0.49 -12.96
CA ALA A 204 -14.29 0.64 -13.84
C ALA A 204 -15.49 1.49 -13.37
N GLN A 205 -15.72 1.52 -12.05
CA GLN A 205 -16.76 2.35 -11.40
C GLN A 205 -16.15 3.68 -10.94
N TYR A 206 -15.60 4.45 -11.89
CA TYR A 206 -14.78 5.64 -11.58
C TYR A 206 -15.55 6.75 -10.84
N ASP A 207 -16.82 6.95 -11.15
CA ASP A 207 -17.65 7.97 -10.48
C ASP A 207 -17.89 7.65 -8.99
N GLU A 208 -17.93 6.37 -8.62
CA GLU A 208 -18.04 5.92 -7.23
C GLU A 208 -16.70 6.00 -6.50
N ALA A 209 -15.60 5.79 -7.20
CA ALA A 209 -14.25 5.85 -6.63
C ALA A 209 -13.83 7.26 -6.19
N ILE A 210 -14.45 8.32 -6.75
CA ILE A 210 -14.11 9.74 -6.51
C ILE A 210 -15.00 10.35 -5.39
N ARG A 211 -16.13 9.74 -5.07
CA ARG A 211 -17.06 10.19 -4.02
C ARG A 211 -16.63 9.76 -2.62
#